data_c8aa42fcd7e16173b132001a485ffc2f
#
_entry.id   c8aa42fcd7e16173b132001a485ffc2f
#
_cell.length_a   1.000
_cell.length_b   1.000
_cell.length_c   1.000
_cell.angle_alpha   90.00
_cell.angle_beta   90.00
_cell.angle_gamma   90.00
#
_symmetry.space_group_name_H-M   'P 1'
#
loop_
_entity.id
_entity.type
_entity.pdbx_description
1 polymer ?
#
loop_
_entity_poly.entity_id
_entity_poly.type
_entity_poly.pdbx_seq_one_letter_code
_entity_poly.pdbx_strand_id
1 'polypeptide(L)'
;MCFPQEAFRENFKMVPAPPNSVAEAFSRGTRLKCPTCSEGRLFSGLIRMQKICSVCGFQFERGQGYFLGSTYINYGVTTLLTTWTYLVLRLGFEVSKSVLIPALAAFCVIFPVVFFRYARSLWLSFDCYFDKTGAMERVPEGEKSEDERL
;
A
#
# COMPACT_ATOMS: atom_id res chain seq x y z
N MET A 1 30.94 -11.83 -2.05
CA MET A 1 31.75 -10.65 -1.73
C MET A 1 30.90 -9.75 -0.87
N CYS A 2 31.21 -9.63 0.44
CA CYS A 2 30.50 -8.75 1.34
C CYS A 2 30.86 -7.30 1.03
N PHE A 3 29.92 -6.53 0.52
CA PHE A 3 30.08 -5.08 0.45
C PHE A 3 30.02 -4.52 1.87
N PRO A 4 30.90 -3.58 2.24
CA PRO A 4 30.89 -2.99 3.56
C PRO A 4 29.61 -2.19 3.77
N GLN A 5 28.77 -2.62 4.73
CA GLN A 5 27.51 -1.96 5.12
C GLN A 5 27.70 -0.53 5.64
N GLU A 6 28.92 -0.14 5.97
CA GLU A 6 29.23 1.18 6.54
C GLU A 6 29.18 2.31 5.50
N ALA A 7 29.65 2.09 4.27
CA ALA A 7 29.58 3.08 3.19
C ALA A 7 28.12 3.38 2.73
N PHE A 8 27.19 2.48 3.06
CA PHE A 8 25.79 2.60 2.68
C PHE A 8 24.96 3.47 3.63
N ARG A 9 25.46 3.70 4.85
CA ARG A 9 24.79 4.50 5.88
C ARG A 9 24.87 6.01 5.64
N GLU A 10 25.86 6.49 4.92
CA GLU A 10 26.10 7.93 4.75
C GLU A 10 25.13 8.60 3.76
N ASN A 11 24.53 7.85 2.82
CA ASN A 11 23.64 8.40 1.79
C ASN A 11 22.16 8.43 2.17
N PHE A 12 21.72 7.69 3.19
CA PHE A 12 20.31 7.68 3.62
C PHE A 12 20.12 8.31 4.99
N LYS A 13 19.26 9.34 5.05
CA LYS A 13 18.97 10.15 6.23
C LYS A 13 18.44 9.37 7.44
N MET A 14 17.98 8.12 7.26
CA MET A 14 17.30 7.40 8.33
C MET A 14 17.48 5.89 8.26
N VAL A 15 17.68 5.26 9.42
CA VAL A 15 17.69 3.79 9.55
C VAL A 15 16.24 3.30 9.45
N PRO A 16 15.91 2.32 8.57
CA PRO A 16 14.57 1.77 8.49
C PRO A 16 14.20 1.03 9.77
N ALA A 17 13.02 1.34 10.29
CA ALA A 17 12.43 0.67 11.44
C ALA A 17 11.07 0.12 11.02
N PRO A 18 10.97 -1.19 10.68
CA PRO A 18 9.67 -1.80 10.34
C PRO A 18 8.70 -1.68 11.51
N PRO A 19 7.38 -1.67 11.26
CA PRO A 19 6.38 -1.56 12.31
C PRO A 19 6.46 -2.73 13.28
N ASN A 20 6.34 -2.45 14.58
CA ASN A 20 6.45 -3.46 15.64
C ASN A 20 5.10 -4.07 16.03
N SER A 21 3.98 -3.45 15.64
CA SER A 21 2.63 -3.93 15.93
C SER A 21 1.71 -3.79 14.71
N VAL A 22 0.62 -4.58 14.70
CA VAL A 22 -0.42 -4.51 13.66
C VAL A 22 -1.07 -3.12 13.64
N ALA A 23 -1.31 -2.52 14.80
CA ALA A 23 -1.88 -1.18 14.91
C ALA A 23 -0.95 -0.11 14.31
N GLU A 24 0.34 -0.26 14.51
CA GLU A 24 1.35 0.63 13.91
C GLU A 24 1.42 0.45 12.39
N ALA A 25 1.42 -0.79 11.90
CA ALA A 25 1.37 -1.09 10.48
C ALA A 25 0.12 -0.48 9.81
N PHE A 26 -1.04 -0.63 10.45
CA PHE A 26 -2.29 -0.02 9.98
C PHE A 26 -2.20 1.51 9.95
N SER A 27 -1.73 2.13 11.04
CA SER A 27 -1.58 3.59 11.12
C SER A 27 -0.61 4.14 10.07
N ARG A 28 0.52 3.45 9.83
CA ARG A 28 1.49 3.84 8.79
C ARG A 28 0.89 3.66 7.39
N GLY A 29 0.18 2.56 7.15
CA GLY A 29 -0.50 2.27 5.89
C GLY A 29 -1.55 3.31 5.50
N THR A 30 -2.34 3.79 6.45
CA THR A 30 -3.37 4.81 6.19
C THR A 30 -2.79 6.20 5.90
N ARG A 31 -1.55 6.48 6.32
CA ARG A 31 -0.89 7.76 6.04
C ARG A 31 -0.29 7.86 4.64
N LEU A 32 -0.29 6.78 3.85
CA LEU A 32 0.29 6.71 2.50
C LEU A 32 1.77 7.12 2.45
N LYS A 33 2.50 6.81 3.52
CA LYS A 33 3.93 7.07 3.68
C LYS A 33 4.70 5.75 3.74
N CYS A 34 6.02 5.84 3.57
CA CYS A 34 6.90 4.68 3.67
C CYS A 34 6.70 3.94 5.01
N PRO A 35 6.44 2.63 5.01
CA PRO A 35 6.19 1.87 6.24
C PRO A 35 7.42 1.74 7.12
N THR A 36 8.64 1.86 6.55
CA THR A 36 9.90 1.69 7.28
C THR A 36 10.42 2.99 7.89
N CYS A 37 10.39 4.12 7.17
CA CYS A 37 10.89 5.41 7.71
C CYS A 37 9.78 6.39 8.10
N SER A 38 8.52 6.15 7.69
CA SER A 38 7.35 7.01 7.96
C SER A 38 7.44 8.44 7.39
N GLU A 39 8.47 8.79 6.61
CA GLU A 39 8.68 10.11 6.01
C GLU A 39 8.49 10.13 4.49
N GLY A 40 9.06 9.17 3.78
CA GLY A 40 9.00 9.08 2.32
C GLY A 40 7.58 8.91 1.80
N ARG A 41 7.27 9.52 0.65
CA ARG A 41 5.96 9.37 0.00
C ARG A 41 5.92 8.08 -0.81
N LEU A 42 4.81 7.32 -0.71
CA LEU A 42 4.60 6.12 -1.54
C LEU A 42 4.21 6.46 -2.97
N PHE A 43 3.44 7.52 -3.16
CA PHE A 43 2.85 7.88 -4.45
C PHE A 43 3.39 9.21 -4.95
N SER A 44 3.74 9.27 -6.24
CA SER A 44 4.09 10.50 -6.95
C SER A 44 2.88 11.19 -7.58
N GLY A 45 1.72 10.49 -7.63
CA GLY A 45 0.45 10.98 -8.19
C GLY A 45 -0.74 10.21 -7.65
N LEU A 46 -1.88 10.24 -8.36
CA LEU A 46 -3.09 9.53 -7.94
C LEU A 46 -2.93 8.02 -7.98
N ILE A 47 -2.28 7.47 -9.00
CA ILE A 47 -2.18 6.02 -9.26
C ILE A 47 -0.72 5.56 -9.24
N ARG A 48 0.22 6.44 -9.65
CA ARG A 48 1.62 6.08 -9.82
C ARG A 48 2.33 5.96 -8.48
N MET A 49 2.70 4.75 -8.12
CA MET A 49 3.51 4.45 -6.94
C MET A 49 5.01 4.60 -7.28
N GLN A 50 5.79 5.10 -6.34
CA GLN A 50 7.24 5.13 -6.46
C GLN A 50 7.80 3.72 -6.30
N LYS A 51 8.90 3.40 -6.97
CA LYS A 51 9.56 2.08 -6.86
C LYS A 51 10.41 2.00 -5.59
N ILE A 52 11.04 3.10 -5.21
CA ILE A 52 12.00 3.19 -4.10
C ILE A 52 11.68 4.42 -3.25
N CYS A 53 11.84 4.29 -1.95
CA CYS A 53 11.70 5.42 -1.03
C CYS A 53 12.85 6.42 -1.21
N SER A 54 12.53 7.68 -1.44
CA SER A 54 13.53 8.75 -1.61
C SER A 54 14.31 9.09 -0.32
N VAL A 55 13.80 8.66 0.86
CA VAL A 55 14.39 8.99 2.17
C VAL A 55 15.26 7.87 2.71
N CYS A 56 14.78 6.60 2.66
CA CYS A 56 15.48 5.47 3.28
C CYS A 56 15.94 4.40 2.28
N GLY A 57 15.66 4.55 0.96
CA GLY A 57 16.05 3.58 -0.07
C GLY A 57 15.29 2.26 -0.04
N PHE A 58 14.20 2.15 0.74
CA PHE A 58 13.39 0.94 0.78
C PHE A 58 12.67 0.71 -0.54
N GLN A 59 12.78 -0.51 -1.09
CA GLN A 59 12.10 -0.89 -2.31
C GLN A 59 10.65 -1.25 -2.02
N PHE A 60 9.71 -0.54 -2.67
CA PHE A 60 8.28 -0.76 -2.46
C PHE A 60 7.75 -1.97 -3.22
N GLU A 61 8.32 -2.30 -4.37
CA GLU A 61 7.93 -3.45 -5.18
C GLU A 61 9.06 -4.47 -5.20
N ARG A 62 8.87 -5.61 -4.52
CA ARG A 62 9.89 -6.66 -4.36
C ARG A 62 9.89 -7.68 -5.49
N GLY A 63 8.92 -7.65 -6.39
CA GLY A 63 8.83 -8.60 -7.50
C GLY A 63 7.55 -8.49 -8.31
N GLN A 64 7.50 -9.19 -9.43
CA GLN A 64 6.31 -9.25 -10.27
C GLN A 64 5.14 -9.87 -9.51
N GLY A 65 3.98 -9.21 -9.53
CA GLY A 65 2.79 -9.67 -8.82
C GLY A 65 2.75 -9.38 -7.32
N TYR A 66 3.73 -8.67 -6.76
CA TYR A 66 3.79 -8.33 -5.33
C TYR A 66 2.50 -7.69 -4.81
N PHE A 67 1.86 -6.84 -5.62
CA PHE A 67 0.62 -6.15 -5.25
C PHE A 67 -0.67 -6.94 -5.48
N LEU A 68 -0.61 -8.22 -5.87
CA LEU A 68 -1.81 -9.06 -5.95
C LEU A 68 -2.55 -9.14 -4.60
N GLY A 69 -1.81 -9.21 -3.49
CA GLY A 69 -2.40 -9.19 -2.15
C GLY A 69 -3.21 -7.92 -1.88
N SER A 70 -2.75 -6.76 -2.35
CA SER A 70 -3.50 -5.50 -2.22
C SER A 70 -4.81 -5.51 -3.03
N THR A 71 -4.83 -6.21 -4.16
CA THR A 71 -6.04 -6.37 -4.98
C THR A 71 -7.08 -7.22 -4.25
N TYR A 72 -6.66 -8.29 -3.57
CA TYR A 72 -7.56 -9.10 -2.73
C TYR A 72 -8.15 -8.29 -1.56
N ILE A 73 -7.34 -7.46 -0.91
CA ILE A 73 -7.83 -6.55 0.15
C ILE A 73 -8.88 -5.60 -0.42
N ASN A 74 -8.58 -4.96 -1.54
CA ASN A 74 -9.49 -4.01 -2.19
C ASN A 74 -10.83 -4.67 -2.56
N TYR A 75 -10.76 -5.83 -3.23
CA TYR A 75 -11.95 -6.60 -3.62
C TYR A 75 -12.74 -7.08 -2.39
N GLY A 76 -12.07 -7.65 -1.40
CA GLY A 76 -12.70 -8.15 -0.18
C GLY A 76 -13.45 -7.06 0.58
N VAL A 77 -12.81 -5.91 0.81
CA VAL A 77 -13.43 -4.76 1.47
C VAL A 77 -14.61 -4.23 0.67
N THR A 78 -14.47 -4.08 -0.64
CA THR A 78 -15.56 -3.61 -1.53
C THR A 78 -16.78 -4.54 -1.46
N THR A 79 -16.55 -5.85 -1.59
CA THR A 79 -17.63 -6.86 -1.54
C THR A 79 -18.33 -6.84 -0.19
N LEU A 80 -17.57 -6.79 0.89
CA LEU A 80 -18.09 -6.79 2.25
C LEU A 80 -18.95 -5.54 2.53
N LEU A 81 -18.44 -4.37 2.16
CA LEU A 81 -19.17 -3.10 2.30
C LEU A 81 -20.42 -3.06 1.44
N THR A 82 -20.33 -3.51 0.18
CA THR A 82 -21.49 -3.53 -0.73
C THR A 82 -22.59 -4.46 -0.20
N THR A 83 -22.22 -5.68 0.24
CA THR A 83 -23.17 -6.65 0.78
C THR A 83 -23.80 -6.11 2.07
N TRP A 84 -22.99 -5.57 2.98
CA TRP A 84 -23.49 -4.99 4.23
C TRP A 84 -24.44 -3.83 3.96
N THR A 85 -24.06 -2.89 3.10
CA THR A 85 -24.90 -1.74 2.74
C THR A 85 -26.21 -2.19 2.10
N TYR A 86 -26.16 -3.19 1.19
CA TYR A 86 -27.36 -3.77 0.60
C TYR A 86 -28.31 -4.33 1.66
N LEU A 87 -27.80 -5.15 2.58
CA LEU A 87 -28.62 -5.76 3.63
C LEU A 87 -29.26 -4.71 4.55
N VAL A 88 -28.48 -3.74 5.02
CA VAL A 88 -28.96 -2.68 5.91
C VAL A 88 -30.04 -1.83 5.22
N LEU A 89 -29.79 -1.37 4.00
CA LEU A 89 -30.72 -0.50 3.28
C LEU A 89 -31.97 -1.25 2.81
N ARG A 90 -31.83 -2.53 2.45
CA ARG A 90 -32.96 -3.33 1.96
C ARG A 90 -33.85 -3.86 3.08
N LEU A 91 -33.23 -4.34 4.18
CA LEU A 91 -33.97 -4.95 5.30
C LEU A 91 -34.34 -3.94 6.39
N GLY A 92 -33.44 -2.94 6.64
CA GLY A 92 -33.68 -1.97 7.70
C GLY A 92 -34.52 -0.75 7.27
N PHE A 93 -34.31 -0.29 6.03
CA PHE A 93 -34.94 0.93 5.50
C PHE A 93 -35.93 0.70 4.35
N GLU A 94 -36.14 -0.56 3.93
CA GLU A 94 -37.02 -0.96 2.81
C GLU A 94 -36.84 -0.17 1.50
N VAL A 95 -35.61 0.30 1.24
CA VAL A 95 -35.29 1.12 0.05
C VAL A 95 -35.64 0.36 -1.23
N SER A 96 -36.28 1.05 -2.17
CA SER A 96 -36.67 0.48 -3.47
C SER A 96 -35.44 -0.02 -4.25
N LYS A 97 -35.57 -1.21 -4.83
CA LYS A 97 -34.51 -1.84 -5.67
C LYS A 97 -34.09 -0.98 -6.84
N SER A 98 -35.02 -0.21 -7.41
CA SER A 98 -34.75 0.67 -8.55
C SER A 98 -33.75 1.77 -8.25
N VAL A 99 -33.62 2.21 -7.01
CA VAL A 99 -32.64 3.21 -6.56
C VAL A 99 -31.40 2.53 -6.01
N LEU A 100 -31.59 1.44 -5.26
CA LEU A 100 -30.51 0.76 -4.53
C LEU A 100 -29.49 0.10 -5.49
N ILE A 101 -29.98 -0.59 -6.54
CA ILE A 101 -29.09 -1.31 -7.46
C ILE A 101 -28.14 -0.37 -8.21
N PRO A 102 -28.60 0.73 -8.87
CA PRO A 102 -27.69 1.62 -9.57
C PRO A 102 -26.73 2.35 -8.61
N ALA A 103 -27.17 2.68 -7.40
CA ALA A 103 -26.33 3.31 -6.38
C ALA A 103 -25.17 2.36 -5.95
N LEU A 104 -25.48 1.09 -5.68
CA LEU A 104 -24.47 0.09 -5.34
C LEU A 104 -23.56 -0.25 -6.53
N ALA A 105 -24.08 -0.26 -7.75
CA ALA A 105 -23.25 -0.44 -8.95
C ALA A 105 -22.25 0.70 -9.10
N ALA A 106 -22.67 1.94 -8.93
CA ALA A 106 -21.79 3.10 -8.94
C ALA A 106 -20.74 3.01 -7.82
N PHE A 107 -21.12 2.60 -6.63
CA PHE A 107 -20.22 2.38 -5.49
C PHE A 107 -19.16 1.31 -5.82
N CYS A 108 -19.55 0.16 -6.41
CA CYS A 108 -18.64 -0.91 -6.79
C CYS A 108 -17.57 -0.48 -7.82
N VAL A 109 -17.82 0.58 -8.60
CA VAL A 109 -16.83 1.12 -9.54
C VAL A 109 -15.97 2.20 -8.90
N ILE A 110 -16.59 3.15 -8.19
CA ILE A 110 -15.89 4.32 -7.64
C ILE A 110 -15.02 3.94 -6.44
N PHE A 111 -15.57 3.15 -5.51
CA PHE A 111 -14.87 2.81 -4.27
C PHE A 111 -13.53 2.10 -4.48
N PRO A 112 -13.42 1.03 -5.33
CA PRO A 112 -12.14 0.38 -5.57
C PRO A 112 -11.06 1.30 -6.13
N VAL A 113 -11.44 2.26 -6.98
CA VAL A 113 -10.50 3.23 -7.58
C VAL A 113 -9.96 4.18 -6.51
N VAL A 114 -10.82 4.69 -5.62
CA VAL A 114 -10.40 5.56 -4.52
C VAL A 114 -9.60 4.78 -3.48
N PHE A 115 -10.07 3.58 -3.13
CA PHE A 115 -9.45 2.74 -2.11
C PHE A 115 -8.13 2.08 -2.55
N PHE A 116 -7.86 2.02 -3.84
CA PHE A 116 -6.66 1.42 -4.42
C PHE A 116 -5.35 1.87 -3.76
N ARG A 117 -5.20 3.17 -3.49
CA ARG A 117 -4.02 3.73 -2.83
C ARG A 117 -3.85 3.21 -1.41
N TYR A 118 -4.95 3.15 -0.68
CA TYR A 118 -4.96 2.66 0.70
C TYR A 118 -4.72 1.16 0.75
N ALA A 119 -5.32 0.39 -0.15
CA ALA A 119 -5.12 -1.06 -0.23
C ALA A 119 -3.64 -1.41 -0.47
N ARG A 120 -2.97 -0.71 -1.41
CA ARG A 120 -1.52 -0.91 -1.66
C ARG A 120 -0.66 -0.49 -0.49
N SER A 121 -0.95 0.63 0.13
CA SER A 121 -0.20 1.12 1.28
C SER A 121 -0.36 0.22 2.50
N LEU A 122 -1.58 -0.24 2.76
CA LEU A 122 -1.88 -1.20 3.83
C LEU A 122 -1.17 -2.53 3.59
N TRP A 123 -1.28 -3.09 2.38
CA TRP A 123 -0.58 -4.32 2.01
C TRP A 123 0.91 -4.23 2.30
N LEU A 124 1.57 -3.17 1.81
CA LEU A 124 2.99 -2.94 2.04
C LEU A 124 3.34 -2.81 3.53
N SER A 125 2.52 -2.13 4.31
CA SER A 125 2.74 -1.96 5.74
C SER A 125 2.57 -3.26 6.53
N PHE A 126 1.60 -4.10 6.16
CA PHE A 126 1.42 -5.43 6.72
C PHE A 126 2.55 -6.36 6.32
N ASP A 127 2.96 -6.34 5.05
CA ASP A 127 4.07 -7.14 4.58
C ASP A 127 5.37 -6.80 5.34
N CYS A 128 5.66 -5.52 5.54
CA CYS A 128 6.81 -5.08 6.37
C CYS A 128 6.69 -5.50 7.86
N TYR A 129 5.48 -5.71 8.35
CA TYR A 129 5.27 -6.22 9.70
C TYR A 129 5.57 -7.72 9.79
N PHE A 130 5.13 -8.52 8.80
CA PHE A 130 5.33 -9.96 8.78
C PHE A 130 6.75 -10.35 8.35
N ASP A 131 7.29 -9.68 7.33
CA ASP A 131 8.65 -9.90 6.82
C ASP A 131 9.57 -8.71 7.15
N LYS A 132 10.08 -8.72 8.38
CA LYS A 132 11.03 -7.69 8.84
C LYS A 132 12.38 -7.75 8.13
N THR A 133 12.79 -8.92 7.65
CA THR A 133 14.07 -9.12 6.97
C THR A 133 14.04 -8.44 5.60
N GLY A 134 13.02 -8.69 4.79
CA GLY A 134 12.83 -8.00 3.53
C GLY A 134 12.52 -6.50 3.69
N ALA A 135 11.92 -6.09 4.82
CA ALA A 135 11.71 -4.67 5.14
C ALA A 135 13.01 -3.89 5.38
N MET A 136 14.12 -4.57 5.64
CA MET A 136 15.46 -3.98 5.80
C MET A 136 16.29 -4.02 4.52
N GLU A 137 15.84 -4.72 3.48
CA GLU A 137 16.54 -4.81 2.20
C GLU A 137 16.42 -3.50 1.43
N ARG A 138 17.56 -3.00 0.92
CA ARG A 138 17.66 -1.72 0.21
C ARG A 138 18.30 -1.94 -1.15
N VAL A 139 17.88 -1.15 -2.12
CA VAL A 139 18.51 -1.12 -3.44
C VAL A 139 19.68 -0.14 -3.42
N PRO A 140 20.89 -0.55 -3.86
CA PRO A 140 22.02 0.36 -4.03
C PRO A 140 21.71 1.44 -5.08
N GLU A 141 22.20 2.66 -4.87
CA GLU A 141 21.89 3.82 -5.71
C GLU A 141 22.31 3.66 -7.20
N GLY A 142 23.23 2.76 -7.49
CA GLY A 142 23.68 2.49 -8.87
C GLY A 142 22.61 1.90 -9.79
N GLU A 143 21.57 1.26 -9.24
CA GLU A 143 20.50 0.61 -10.01
C GLU A 143 19.30 1.54 -10.30
N LYS A 144 19.28 2.73 -9.67
CA LYS A 144 18.24 3.75 -9.89
C LYS A 144 18.25 4.36 -11.29
N SER A 145 19.37 4.37 -11.96
CA SER A 145 19.56 5.16 -13.19
C SER A 145 19.08 4.47 -14.47
N GLU A 146 18.93 3.16 -14.49
CA GLU A 146 18.54 2.43 -15.71
C GLU A 146 17.01 2.33 -15.90
N ASP A 147 16.26 2.28 -14.83
CA ASP A 147 14.80 2.05 -14.88
C ASP A 147 13.96 3.35 -15.00
N GLU A 148 14.58 4.52 -14.79
CA GLU A 148 13.92 5.83 -14.95
C GLU A 148 13.91 6.32 -16.42
N ARG A 149 14.61 5.60 -17.33
CA ARG A 149 14.75 5.96 -18.76
C ARG A 149 13.82 5.18 -19.71
N LEU A 150 12.98 4.29 -19.19
CA LEU A 150 11.94 3.58 -19.94
C LEU A 150 10.55 4.09 -19.56
#